data_d36a5879a7fd8e5334b3940ba30262e5
#
_entry.id   d36a5879a7fd8e5334b3940ba30262e5
#
_cell.length_a   1.000
_cell.length_b   1.000
_cell.length_c   1.000
_cell.angle_alpha   90.00
_cell.angle_beta   90.00
_cell.angle_gamma   90.00
#
_symmetry.space_group_name_H-M   'P 1'
#
loop_
_entity.id
_entity.type
_entity.pdbx_description
1 polymer ?
#
loop_
_entity_poly.entity_id
_entity_poly.type
_entity_poly.pdbx_seq_one_letter_code
_entity_poly.pdbx_strand_id
1 'polypeptide(L)'
;MDLDALRHSTSHVMAQAVKELWPDAKLGIGPSIEDGFYYDFDREEPFTPEELEAIEAKMREIIKKNHAFEKRELTKPEALKLFKKMGEKYKIELIEKIPGETVSIYKNGDFTDLCRGPHVASTGEIKAFKLLSIAGAYWHGIETNPMLQRIYGTAFPTQKDLEQHIKTIEEAKKRDHRVLGKQLEYFSFSDEMGPGLVLYHPKGARLRTLIEEYIRNEHLKRGYQLVIGPHILKSDVWVKSGHYDYYKENMYMFKIENQEYAIKPMNCPNHIMVYKSKTRSYRDLPVKLFELGTVYRNEKSGVLHGLLRVRGFTQDDAHIFCLQDQVEDEIIKVIDFVIDTLNAFGFDEFSIELSTRPAKSIGSPADWALAEAALINSLNRKALTYEINEGEGAFYGPKIDIKLRDALKREWQCATIQCDFALPERFDLKYIGQDGKEYRPIMLHRVILGSLERFMGALIEHFAGAFPLWLAPVQCMVIPVSEKASVYAENVWRALFTNDVRVEIDSRNERLQKKIRDAEVQKIPYMVVIGEKEESIGMVSVRSKAQGDIGRMKLGEFIDRIKEETEKKVR
;
A
#
# COMPACT_ATOMS: atom_id res chain seq x y z
N MET A 1 -20.84 1.42 22.29
CA MET A 1 -19.75 0.78 23.06
C MET A 1 -18.47 1.22 22.40
N ASP A 2 -17.54 1.73 23.18
CA ASP A 2 -16.21 2.14 22.68
C ASP A 2 -15.42 0.88 22.30
N LEU A 3 -15.03 0.77 21.01
CA LEU A 3 -14.31 -0.40 20.49
C LEU A 3 -12.89 -0.49 21.05
N ASP A 4 -12.25 0.64 21.29
CA ASP A 4 -10.90 0.66 21.86
C ASP A 4 -10.91 0.12 23.29
N ALA A 5 -11.86 0.57 24.12
CA ALA A 5 -12.02 0.06 25.47
C ALA A 5 -12.37 -1.44 25.48
N LEU A 6 -13.23 -1.90 24.55
CA LEU A 6 -13.59 -3.32 24.40
C LEU A 6 -12.37 -4.17 24.04
N ARG A 7 -11.62 -3.78 23.02
CA ARG A 7 -10.42 -4.47 22.53
C ARG A 7 -9.32 -4.49 23.57
N HIS A 8 -9.08 -3.35 24.22
CA HIS A 8 -8.12 -3.24 25.31
C HIS A 8 -8.48 -4.14 26.49
N SER A 9 -9.77 -4.19 26.88
CA SER A 9 -10.24 -5.09 27.95
C SER A 9 -10.07 -6.56 27.57
N THR A 10 -10.29 -6.88 26.28
CA THR A 10 -10.12 -8.24 25.76
C THR A 10 -8.65 -8.67 25.79
N SER A 11 -7.70 -7.74 25.52
CA SER A 11 -6.26 -8.02 25.64
C SER A 11 -5.85 -8.36 27.09
N HIS A 12 -6.44 -7.69 28.09
CA HIS A 12 -6.21 -8.00 29.50
C HIS A 12 -6.79 -9.37 29.90
N VAL A 13 -7.97 -9.72 29.39
CA VAL A 13 -8.56 -11.07 29.61
C VAL A 13 -7.68 -12.14 28.97
N MET A 14 -7.08 -11.87 27.80
CA MET A 14 -6.10 -12.78 27.17
C MET A 14 -4.85 -12.90 28.04
N ALA A 15 -4.30 -11.79 28.55
CA ALA A 15 -3.14 -11.83 29.44
C ALA A 15 -3.42 -12.63 30.72
N GLN A 16 -4.60 -12.46 31.33
CA GLN A 16 -5.05 -13.27 32.45
C GLN A 16 -5.12 -14.76 32.08
N ALA A 17 -5.72 -15.10 30.95
CA ALA A 17 -5.83 -16.49 30.49
C ALA A 17 -4.45 -17.14 30.30
N VAL A 18 -3.53 -16.42 29.69
CA VAL A 18 -2.14 -16.90 29.52
C VAL A 18 -1.47 -17.12 30.87
N LYS A 19 -1.61 -16.19 31.82
CA LYS A 19 -1.03 -16.33 33.17
C LYS A 19 -1.65 -17.48 33.98
N GLU A 20 -2.95 -17.76 33.79
CA GLU A 20 -3.62 -18.90 34.45
C GLU A 20 -3.17 -20.26 33.85
N LEU A 21 -2.86 -20.31 32.55
CA LEU A 21 -2.36 -21.50 31.88
C LEU A 21 -0.86 -21.71 32.06
N TRP A 22 -0.09 -20.62 31.96
CA TRP A 22 1.37 -20.61 32.10
C TRP A 22 1.82 -19.53 33.07
N PRO A 23 1.87 -19.82 34.39
CA PRO A 23 2.21 -18.84 35.42
C PRO A 23 3.60 -18.19 35.26
N ASP A 24 4.53 -18.88 34.61
CA ASP A 24 5.91 -18.41 34.40
C ASP A 24 6.05 -17.42 33.24
N ALA A 25 5.07 -17.34 32.32
CA ALA A 25 5.06 -16.36 31.24
C ALA A 25 5.10 -14.93 31.80
N LYS A 26 5.98 -14.05 31.25
CA LYS A 26 6.08 -12.66 31.67
C LYS A 26 5.29 -11.77 30.73
N LEU A 27 4.67 -10.75 31.31
CA LEU A 27 3.78 -9.84 30.60
C LEU A 27 4.56 -8.63 30.06
N GLY A 28 4.48 -8.41 28.74
CA GLY A 28 4.96 -7.20 28.07
C GLY A 28 3.90 -6.11 28.07
N ILE A 29 3.39 -5.74 26.91
CA ILE A 29 2.33 -4.73 26.69
C ILE A 29 1.19 -5.30 25.87
N GLY A 30 -0.02 -4.74 26.04
CA GLY A 30 -1.22 -5.23 25.35
C GLY A 30 -2.19 -4.11 24.96
N PRO A 31 -1.84 -3.21 24.02
CA PRO A 31 -2.74 -2.15 23.58
C PRO A 31 -3.84 -2.66 22.65
N SER A 32 -4.89 -1.85 22.51
CA SER A 32 -5.79 -1.89 21.35
C SER A 32 -5.06 -1.39 20.09
N ILE A 33 -5.48 -1.86 18.95
CA ILE A 33 -5.09 -1.41 17.61
C ILE A 33 -6.33 -1.25 16.75
N GLU A 34 -6.20 -0.60 15.60
CA GLU A 34 -7.31 -0.26 14.70
C GLU A 34 -8.28 -1.42 14.43
N ASP A 35 -7.75 -2.63 14.14
CA ASP A 35 -8.56 -3.81 13.80
C ASP A 35 -8.65 -4.86 14.93
N GLY A 36 -8.14 -4.56 16.11
CA GLY A 36 -8.12 -5.55 17.18
C GLY A 36 -7.29 -5.16 18.40
N PHE A 37 -6.52 -6.10 18.87
CA PHE A 37 -5.60 -5.92 20.00
C PHE A 37 -4.44 -6.92 19.85
N TYR A 38 -3.38 -6.69 20.62
CA TYR A 38 -2.35 -7.70 20.83
C TYR A 38 -1.89 -7.70 22.29
N TYR A 39 -1.13 -8.73 22.65
CA TYR A 39 -0.37 -8.73 23.90
C TYR A 39 0.96 -9.45 23.69
N ASP A 40 2.03 -8.89 24.28
CA ASP A 40 3.38 -9.43 24.20
C ASP A 40 3.70 -10.27 25.44
N PHE A 41 4.19 -11.47 25.23
CA PHE A 41 4.55 -12.43 26.26
C PHE A 41 6.01 -12.86 26.11
N ASP A 42 6.72 -12.98 27.23
CA ASP A 42 8.02 -13.65 27.28
C ASP A 42 7.81 -15.03 27.92
N ARG A 43 7.91 -16.04 27.09
CA ARG A 43 7.77 -17.46 27.42
C ARG A 43 8.91 -18.24 26.76
N GLU A 44 9.47 -19.21 27.47
CA GLU A 44 10.60 -20.01 26.98
C GLU A 44 10.21 -20.83 25.72
N GLU A 45 9.08 -21.50 25.76
CA GLU A 45 8.55 -22.26 24.61
C GLU A 45 7.65 -21.36 23.74
N PRO A 46 7.78 -21.44 22.38
CA PRO A 46 6.88 -20.73 21.46
C PRO A 46 5.43 -21.18 21.60
N PHE A 47 4.49 -20.23 21.53
CA PHE A 47 3.07 -20.55 21.41
C PHE A 47 2.79 -21.29 20.11
N THR A 48 1.88 -22.28 20.16
CA THR A 48 1.41 -22.99 18.97
C THR A 48 -0.02 -22.55 18.58
N PRO A 49 -0.45 -22.81 17.33
CA PRO A 49 -1.83 -22.53 16.94
C PRO A 49 -2.88 -23.23 17.80
N GLU A 50 -2.60 -24.45 18.27
CA GLU A 50 -3.48 -25.24 19.14
C GLU A 50 -3.61 -24.60 20.53
N GLU A 51 -2.56 -23.98 21.03
CA GLU A 51 -2.59 -23.25 22.30
C GLU A 51 -3.45 -21.99 22.22
N LEU A 52 -3.63 -21.37 21.05
CA LEU A 52 -4.58 -20.26 20.89
C LEU A 52 -6.02 -20.70 21.22
N GLU A 53 -6.41 -21.91 20.84
CA GLU A 53 -7.74 -22.46 21.16
C GLU A 53 -7.90 -22.66 22.68
N ALA A 54 -6.85 -23.14 23.35
CA ALA A 54 -6.83 -23.30 24.81
C ALA A 54 -6.93 -21.94 25.52
N ILE A 55 -6.22 -20.93 25.03
CA ILE A 55 -6.31 -19.55 25.53
C ILE A 55 -7.71 -18.99 25.35
N GLU A 56 -8.33 -19.15 24.17
CA GLU A 56 -9.72 -18.71 23.91
C GLU A 56 -10.72 -19.40 24.87
N ALA A 57 -10.57 -20.70 25.10
CA ALA A 57 -11.42 -21.44 26.02
C ALA A 57 -11.31 -20.85 27.43
N LYS A 58 -10.09 -20.60 27.90
CA LYS A 58 -9.81 -19.98 29.20
C LYS A 58 -10.36 -18.53 29.28
N MET A 59 -10.21 -17.74 28.22
CA MET A 59 -10.80 -16.39 28.13
C MET A 59 -12.32 -16.46 28.32
N ARG A 60 -13.01 -17.40 27.65
CA ARG A 60 -14.48 -17.59 27.82
C ARG A 60 -14.85 -17.94 29.27
N GLU A 61 -14.06 -18.72 29.99
CA GLU A 61 -14.27 -19.00 31.41
C GLU A 61 -14.16 -17.72 32.25
N ILE A 62 -13.13 -16.91 32.01
CA ILE A 62 -12.90 -15.64 32.71
C ILE A 62 -14.05 -14.66 32.44
N ILE A 63 -14.49 -14.53 31.19
CA ILE A 63 -15.60 -13.67 30.78
C ILE A 63 -16.91 -14.05 31.49
N LYS A 64 -17.20 -15.35 31.61
CA LYS A 64 -18.40 -15.86 32.32
C LYS A 64 -18.43 -15.46 33.81
N LYS A 65 -17.26 -15.27 34.45
CA LYS A 65 -17.18 -14.83 35.85
C LYS A 65 -17.63 -13.37 36.03
N ASN A 66 -17.69 -12.58 34.96
CA ASN A 66 -18.19 -11.20 34.94
C ASN A 66 -17.52 -10.27 35.97
N HIS A 67 -16.20 -10.32 36.08
CA HIS A 67 -15.46 -9.48 37.02
C HIS A 67 -15.42 -8.03 36.52
N ALA A 68 -15.58 -7.07 37.48
CA ALA A 68 -15.43 -5.65 37.17
C ALA A 68 -13.95 -5.31 36.88
N PHE A 69 -13.72 -4.33 35.99
CA PHE A 69 -12.43 -3.70 35.79
C PHE A 69 -12.27 -2.53 36.79
N GLU A 70 -11.44 -2.70 37.80
CA GLU A 70 -11.21 -1.70 38.84
C GLU A 70 -9.90 -0.95 38.57
N LYS A 71 -9.99 0.36 38.32
CA LYS A 71 -8.82 1.24 38.24
C LYS A 71 -8.33 1.58 39.68
N ARG A 72 -7.01 1.50 39.87
CA ARG A 72 -6.34 1.96 41.08
C ARG A 72 -5.11 2.77 40.73
N GLU A 73 -4.86 3.81 41.46
CA GLU A 73 -3.61 4.60 41.37
C GLU A 73 -2.70 4.21 42.51
N LEU A 74 -1.45 3.92 42.18
CA LEU A 74 -0.40 3.60 43.14
C LEU A 74 0.77 4.56 42.97
N THR A 75 1.49 4.83 44.04
CA THR A 75 2.79 5.47 43.94
C THR A 75 3.76 4.52 43.21
N LYS A 76 4.75 5.07 42.51
CA LYS A 76 5.77 4.22 41.84
C LYS A 76 6.44 3.22 42.78
N PRO A 77 6.85 3.58 44.04
CA PRO A 77 7.42 2.60 44.98
C PRO A 77 6.46 1.44 45.31
N GLU A 78 5.16 1.73 45.49
CA GLU A 78 4.16 0.69 45.73
C GLU A 78 3.96 -0.22 44.53
N ALA A 79 3.86 0.37 43.33
CA ALA A 79 3.74 -0.37 42.09
C ALA A 79 4.98 -1.25 41.82
N LEU A 80 6.18 -0.72 41.99
CA LEU A 80 7.43 -1.49 41.88
C LEU A 80 7.47 -2.67 42.84
N LYS A 81 7.06 -2.45 44.12
CA LYS A 81 6.97 -3.51 45.13
C LYS A 81 5.99 -4.61 44.70
N LEU A 82 4.82 -4.21 44.17
CA LEU A 82 3.80 -5.15 43.65
C LEU A 82 4.32 -6.00 42.51
N PHE A 83 4.82 -5.37 41.45
CA PHE A 83 5.28 -6.09 40.23
C PHE A 83 6.57 -6.87 40.45
N LYS A 84 7.44 -6.45 41.40
CA LYS A 84 8.57 -7.26 41.87
C LYS A 84 8.10 -8.56 42.55
N LYS A 85 7.06 -8.47 43.39
CA LYS A 85 6.47 -9.65 44.05
C LYS A 85 5.84 -10.59 43.02
N MET A 86 5.25 -10.05 41.93
CA MET A 86 4.67 -10.83 40.81
C MET A 86 5.73 -11.36 39.85
N GLY A 87 6.97 -10.90 39.90
CA GLY A 87 8.06 -11.29 39.02
C GLY A 87 7.93 -10.76 37.58
N GLU A 88 7.21 -9.63 37.37
CA GLU A 88 6.92 -9.04 36.09
C GLU A 88 7.99 -8.01 35.67
N LYS A 89 9.12 -8.49 35.15
CA LYS A 89 10.31 -7.68 34.83
C LYS A 89 10.03 -6.53 33.86
N TYR A 90 9.20 -6.75 32.82
CA TYR A 90 8.88 -5.73 31.83
C TYR A 90 7.98 -4.61 32.40
N LYS A 91 7.06 -4.96 33.31
CA LYS A 91 6.24 -3.95 34.01
C LYS A 91 7.09 -3.07 34.94
N ILE A 92 8.11 -3.63 35.58
CA ILE A 92 9.07 -2.89 36.38
C ILE A 92 9.80 -1.86 35.53
N GLU A 93 10.35 -2.27 34.41
CA GLU A 93 11.04 -1.40 33.45
C GLU A 93 10.13 -0.27 32.92
N LEU A 94 8.87 -0.59 32.59
CA LEU A 94 7.89 0.41 32.15
C LEU A 94 7.59 1.44 33.26
N ILE A 95 7.39 1.02 34.52
CA ILE A 95 7.11 1.92 35.64
C ILE A 95 8.26 2.91 35.83
N GLU A 96 9.50 2.47 35.71
CA GLU A 96 10.68 3.33 35.84
C GLU A 96 10.72 4.44 34.78
N LYS A 97 10.26 4.14 33.56
CA LYS A 97 10.24 5.08 32.41
C LYS A 97 9.02 6.02 32.37
N ILE A 98 7.91 5.67 33.02
CA ILE A 98 6.72 6.53 33.06
C ILE A 98 7.02 7.83 33.81
N PRO A 99 6.72 9.03 33.25
CA PRO A 99 6.89 10.28 33.98
C PRO A 99 5.90 10.43 35.17
N GLY A 100 6.25 11.21 36.18
CA GLY A 100 5.40 11.44 37.35
C GLY A 100 5.68 10.49 38.52
N GLU A 101 4.95 10.66 39.64
CA GLU A 101 5.14 9.92 40.89
C GLU A 101 4.16 8.76 41.06
N THR A 102 3.06 8.73 40.30
CA THR A 102 2.01 7.72 40.38
C THR A 102 1.85 7.00 39.04
N VAL A 103 1.34 5.76 39.08
CA VAL A 103 0.95 4.96 37.95
C VAL A 103 -0.41 4.33 38.20
N SER A 104 -1.18 4.09 37.14
CA SER A 104 -2.45 3.38 37.24
C SER A 104 -2.27 1.90 36.95
N ILE A 105 -3.00 1.09 37.68
CA ILE A 105 -3.18 -0.34 37.47
C ILE A 105 -4.66 -0.65 37.32
N TYR A 106 -4.96 -1.73 36.60
CA TYR A 106 -6.31 -2.28 36.52
C TYR A 106 -6.33 -3.69 37.10
N LYS A 107 -7.41 -3.98 37.81
CA LYS A 107 -7.66 -5.28 38.41
C LYS A 107 -8.98 -5.84 37.87
N ASN A 108 -8.99 -7.12 37.49
CA ASN A 108 -10.21 -7.88 37.16
C ASN A 108 -10.13 -9.27 37.80
N GLY A 109 -10.96 -9.52 38.80
CA GLY A 109 -10.83 -10.72 39.64
C GLY A 109 -9.49 -10.74 40.40
N ASP A 110 -8.71 -11.78 40.21
CA ASP A 110 -7.36 -11.92 40.82
C ASP A 110 -6.21 -11.42 39.95
N PHE A 111 -6.52 -11.05 38.66
CA PHE A 111 -5.53 -10.54 37.74
C PHE A 111 -5.32 -9.03 37.92
N THR A 112 -4.06 -8.60 37.89
CA THR A 112 -3.68 -7.19 38.00
C THR A 112 -2.63 -6.86 36.96
N ASP A 113 -2.81 -5.76 36.22
CA ASP A 113 -1.86 -5.28 35.24
C ASP A 113 -1.60 -3.77 35.33
N LEU A 114 -0.41 -3.36 34.85
CA LEU A 114 -0.04 -1.96 34.66
C LEU A 114 -0.74 -1.41 33.42
N CYS A 115 -1.66 -0.46 33.61
CA CYS A 115 -2.48 0.02 32.49
C CYS A 115 -3.05 1.42 32.75
N ARG A 116 -3.21 2.20 31.69
CA ARG A 116 -3.84 3.54 31.73
C ARG A 116 -5.36 3.50 31.53
N GLY A 117 -5.87 2.42 30.89
CA GLY A 117 -7.24 2.34 30.41
C GLY A 117 -7.43 3.10 29.09
N PRO A 118 -8.67 3.32 28.64
CA PRO A 118 -9.92 2.91 29.30
C PRO A 118 -10.21 1.41 29.16
N HIS A 119 -11.14 0.91 29.98
CA HIS A 119 -11.70 -0.43 29.91
C HIS A 119 -13.23 -0.40 29.95
N VAL A 120 -13.87 -1.47 29.50
CA VAL A 120 -15.31 -1.70 29.74
C VAL A 120 -15.56 -1.95 31.22
N ALA A 121 -16.83 -1.86 31.68
CA ALA A 121 -17.15 -1.96 33.11
C ALA A 121 -16.84 -3.35 33.68
N SER A 122 -17.05 -4.42 32.91
CA SER A 122 -16.77 -5.78 33.37
C SER A 122 -16.34 -6.71 32.24
N THR A 123 -15.68 -7.81 32.57
CA THR A 123 -15.31 -8.86 31.60
C THR A 123 -16.51 -9.43 30.87
N GLY A 124 -17.69 -9.43 31.49
CA GLY A 124 -18.96 -9.90 30.89
C GLY A 124 -19.48 -9.05 29.73
N GLU A 125 -18.95 -7.85 29.50
CA GLU A 125 -19.28 -7.03 28.33
C GLU A 125 -18.60 -7.51 27.03
N ILE A 126 -17.57 -8.35 27.13
CA ILE A 126 -16.88 -8.93 25.98
C ILE A 126 -17.76 -10.07 25.42
N LYS A 127 -18.51 -9.78 24.35
CA LYS A 127 -19.47 -10.74 23.77
C LYS A 127 -18.88 -11.60 22.68
N ALA A 128 -18.02 -11.01 21.85
CA ALA A 128 -17.47 -11.67 20.67
C ALA A 128 -15.99 -11.33 20.51
N PHE A 129 -15.14 -12.33 20.45
CA PHE A 129 -13.69 -12.18 20.25
C PHE A 129 -13.11 -13.41 19.54
N LYS A 130 -11.97 -13.23 18.90
CA LYS A 130 -11.18 -14.29 18.27
C LYS A 130 -9.70 -13.98 18.37
N LEU A 131 -8.87 -14.98 18.69
CA LEU A 131 -7.42 -14.89 18.55
C LEU A 131 -7.04 -15.23 17.09
N LEU A 132 -6.12 -14.46 16.51
CA LEU A 132 -5.89 -14.48 15.06
C LEU A 132 -4.57 -15.13 14.68
N SER A 133 -3.48 -14.76 15.36
CA SER A 133 -2.13 -15.19 14.99
C SER A 133 -1.11 -14.96 16.10
N ILE A 134 0.05 -15.60 15.93
CA ILE A 134 1.23 -15.41 16.78
C ILE A 134 2.35 -14.84 15.90
N ALA A 135 3.13 -13.91 16.43
CA ALA A 135 4.30 -13.34 15.78
C ALA A 135 5.42 -13.07 16.81
N GLY A 136 6.67 -13.04 16.35
CA GLY A 136 7.77 -12.50 17.14
C GLY A 136 7.75 -10.97 17.14
N ALA A 137 8.06 -10.35 18.29
CA ALA A 137 8.20 -8.91 18.42
C ALA A 137 9.35 -8.57 19.35
N TYR A 138 10.34 -7.79 18.88
CA TYR A 138 11.40 -7.32 19.74
C TYR A 138 10.88 -6.31 20.76
N TRP A 139 11.31 -6.44 22.02
CA TRP A 139 10.94 -5.49 23.07
C TRP A 139 11.33 -4.07 22.70
N HIS A 140 10.39 -3.13 22.78
CA HIS A 140 10.49 -1.76 22.27
C HIS A 140 10.81 -1.62 20.77
N GLY A 141 10.67 -2.68 19.96
CA GLY A 141 11.00 -2.65 18.53
C GLY A 141 12.51 -2.59 18.22
N ILE A 142 13.37 -2.88 19.20
CA ILE A 142 14.82 -2.83 19.06
C ILE A 142 15.35 -4.26 18.88
N GLU A 143 16.00 -4.55 17.75
CA GLU A 143 16.46 -5.90 17.36
C GLU A 143 17.46 -6.53 18.35
N THR A 144 18.17 -5.71 19.14
CA THR A 144 19.09 -6.17 20.18
C THR A 144 18.42 -6.54 21.50
N ASN A 145 17.13 -6.23 21.67
CA ASN A 145 16.35 -6.58 22.85
C ASN A 145 15.76 -8.00 22.74
N PRO A 146 15.30 -8.59 23.85
CA PRO A 146 14.62 -9.88 23.82
C PRO A 146 13.46 -9.91 22.84
N MET A 147 13.36 -10.99 22.08
CA MET A 147 12.21 -11.24 21.20
C MET A 147 11.09 -11.87 22.01
N LEU A 148 9.98 -11.13 22.14
CA LEU A 148 8.76 -11.59 22.79
C LEU A 148 7.83 -12.25 21.78
N GLN A 149 6.86 -13.00 22.28
CA GLN A 149 5.82 -13.62 21.48
C GLN A 149 4.56 -12.77 21.56
N ARG A 150 4.12 -12.25 20.43
CA ARG A 150 2.94 -11.40 20.30
C ARG A 150 1.75 -12.21 19.81
N ILE A 151 0.69 -12.23 20.60
CA ILE A 151 -0.59 -12.83 20.20
C ILE A 151 -1.51 -11.72 19.75
N TYR A 152 -2.01 -11.82 18.52
CA TYR A 152 -3.02 -10.92 17.96
C TYR A 152 -4.42 -11.48 18.15
N GLY A 153 -5.37 -10.61 18.45
CA GLY A 153 -6.78 -10.93 18.52
C GLY A 153 -7.66 -9.76 18.10
N THR A 154 -8.95 -10.02 17.98
CA THR A 154 -9.94 -8.99 17.71
C THR A 154 -11.17 -9.19 18.59
N ALA A 155 -11.94 -8.11 18.84
CA ALA A 155 -13.19 -8.15 19.57
C ALA A 155 -14.21 -7.17 18.99
N PHE A 156 -15.47 -7.58 19.02
CA PHE A 156 -16.61 -6.82 18.50
C PHE A 156 -17.79 -6.86 19.47
N PRO A 157 -18.70 -5.86 19.42
CA PRO A 157 -19.89 -5.85 20.26
C PRO A 157 -20.85 -7.03 20.02
N THR A 158 -20.89 -7.56 18.79
CA THR A 158 -21.76 -8.68 18.43
C THR A 158 -21.00 -9.81 17.71
N GLN A 159 -21.53 -11.00 17.83
CA GLN A 159 -20.99 -12.18 17.13
C GLN A 159 -21.07 -12.02 15.60
N LYS A 160 -22.12 -11.35 15.09
CA LYS A 160 -22.32 -11.09 13.66
C LYS A 160 -21.20 -10.18 13.11
N ASP A 161 -20.83 -9.13 13.84
CA ASP A 161 -19.74 -8.22 13.42
C ASP A 161 -18.40 -8.95 13.41
N LEU A 162 -18.14 -9.79 14.41
CA LEU A 162 -16.94 -10.63 14.45
C LEU A 162 -16.88 -11.58 13.24
N GLU A 163 -17.96 -12.30 12.94
CA GLU A 163 -18.00 -13.21 11.81
C GLU A 163 -17.81 -12.49 10.48
N GLN A 164 -18.39 -11.31 10.33
CA GLN A 164 -18.16 -10.48 9.14
C GLN A 164 -16.71 -10.06 9.01
N HIS A 165 -16.08 -9.63 10.11
CA HIS A 165 -14.66 -9.25 10.14
C HIS A 165 -13.73 -10.44 9.81
N ILE A 166 -13.99 -11.62 10.37
CA ILE A 166 -13.24 -12.84 10.08
C ILE A 166 -13.33 -13.19 8.59
N LYS A 167 -14.52 -13.12 8.00
CA LYS A 167 -14.69 -13.33 6.56
C LYS A 167 -13.89 -12.34 5.73
N THR A 168 -13.87 -11.07 6.15
CA THR A 168 -13.04 -10.04 5.48
C THR A 168 -11.54 -10.37 5.54
N ILE A 169 -11.05 -10.82 6.71
CA ILE A 169 -9.65 -11.27 6.86
C ILE A 169 -9.34 -12.48 5.96
N GLU A 170 -10.24 -13.46 5.90
CA GLU A 170 -10.06 -14.64 5.06
C GLU A 170 -10.05 -14.29 3.57
N GLU A 171 -10.94 -13.39 3.14
CA GLU A 171 -10.94 -12.88 1.78
C GLU A 171 -9.66 -12.06 1.48
N ALA A 172 -9.18 -11.24 2.43
CA ALA A 172 -7.92 -10.53 2.29
C ALA A 172 -6.74 -11.47 2.07
N LYS A 173 -6.66 -12.57 2.84
CA LYS A 173 -5.62 -13.60 2.66
C LYS A 173 -5.67 -14.26 1.29
N LYS A 174 -6.87 -14.55 0.75
CA LYS A 174 -7.04 -15.13 -0.59
C LYS A 174 -6.67 -14.16 -1.70
N ARG A 175 -6.85 -12.85 -1.47
CA ARG A 175 -6.54 -11.77 -2.43
C ARG A 175 -5.11 -11.26 -2.32
N ASP A 176 -4.34 -11.70 -1.32
CA ASP A 176 -2.96 -11.25 -1.11
C ASP A 176 -2.14 -11.32 -2.40
N HIS A 177 -1.63 -10.17 -2.84
CA HIS A 177 -0.88 -10.05 -4.09
C HIS A 177 0.34 -10.96 -4.16
N ARG A 178 0.93 -11.35 -3.00
CA ARG A 178 2.06 -12.29 -2.93
C ARG A 178 1.64 -13.70 -3.30
N VAL A 179 0.44 -14.10 -2.85
CA VAL A 179 -0.15 -15.41 -3.17
C VAL A 179 -0.61 -15.43 -4.61
N LEU A 180 -1.41 -14.44 -5.02
CA LEU A 180 -1.93 -14.33 -6.38
C LEU A 180 -0.82 -14.09 -7.40
N GLY A 181 0.17 -13.26 -7.07
CA GLY A 181 1.32 -12.97 -7.93
C GLY A 181 2.12 -14.22 -8.30
N LYS A 182 2.33 -15.12 -7.32
CA LYS A 182 2.96 -16.43 -7.54
C LYS A 182 2.04 -17.36 -8.36
N GLN A 183 0.77 -17.48 -7.98
CA GLN A 183 -0.21 -18.36 -8.63
C GLN A 183 -0.45 -17.97 -10.10
N LEU A 184 -0.50 -16.68 -10.41
CA LEU A 184 -0.76 -16.12 -11.73
C LEU A 184 0.53 -15.82 -12.52
N GLU A 185 1.68 -16.15 -11.94
CA GLU A 185 3.01 -15.95 -12.57
C GLU A 185 3.30 -14.49 -12.93
N TYR A 186 2.99 -13.55 -12.03
CA TYR A 186 3.23 -12.14 -12.29
C TYR A 186 4.61 -11.68 -11.88
N PHE A 187 5.08 -12.08 -10.71
CA PHE A 187 6.39 -11.69 -10.18
C PHE A 187 6.92 -12.67 -9.15
N SER A 188 8.20 -12.54 -8.85
CA SER A 188 8.87 -13.25 -7.76
C SER A 188 9.93 -12.37 -7.11
N PHE A 189 10.38 -12.82 -5.94
CA PHE A 189 11.58 -12.32 -5.26
C PHE A 189 12.58 -13.46 -5.18
N SER A 190 13.86 -13.15 -5.28
CA SER A 190 14.95 -14.13 -5.16
C SER A 190 15.98 -13.64 -4.15
N ASP A 191 16.39 -14.52 -3.25
CA ASP A 191 17.44 -14.22 -2.29
C ASP A 191 18.79 -13.96 -2.98
N GLU A 192 19.03 -14.60 -4.14
CA GLU A 192 20.23 -14.39 -4.95
C GLU A 192 20.31 -12.96 -5.50
N MET A 193 19.16 -12.33 -5.81
CA MET A 193 19.08 -10.94 -6.29
C MET A 193 19.05 -9.93 -5.15
N GLY A 194 18.73 -10.38 -3.95
CA GLY A 194 18.58 -9.56 -2.76
C GLY A 194 17.13 -9.20 -2.42
N PRO A 195 16.84 -8.97 -1.13
CA PRO A 195 15.49 -8.71 -0.66
C PRO A 195 14.94 -7.37 -1.16
N GLY A 196 13.65 -7.34 -1.49
CA GLY A 196 12.95 -6.12 -1.93
C GLY A 196 13.27 -5.69 -3.37
N LEU A 197 13.87 -6.58 -4.19
CA LEU A 197 14.08 -6.38 -5.62
C LEU A 197 13.15 -7.32 -6.40
N VAL A 198 12.28 -6.74 -7.21
CA VAL A 198 11.19 -7.45 -7.90
C VAL A 198 11.67 -8.01 -9.23
N LEU A 199 11.41 -9.29 -9.48
CA LEU A 199 11.53 -9.92 -10.79
C LEU A 199 10.13 -10.05 -11.41
N TYR A 200 9.85 -9.33 -12.49
CA TYR A 200 8.60 -9.45 -13.22
C TYR A 200 8.67 -10.58 -14.24
N HIS A 201 7.72 -11.51 -14.15
CA HIS A 201 7.55 -12.56 -15.15
C HIS A 201 6.78 -12.02 -16.38
N PRO A 202 6.71 -12.73 -17.52
CA PRO A 202 6.13 -12.19 -18.74
C PRO A 202 4.72 -11.60 -18.59
N LYS A 203 3.83 -12.28 -17.86
CA LYS A 203 2.46 -11.77 -17.60
C LYS A 203 2.46 -10.53 -16.69
N GLY A 204 3.29 -10.52 -15.64
CA GLY A 204 3.44 -9.36 -14.77
C GLY A 204 4.10 -8.17 -15.47
N ALA A 205 5.12 -8.40 -16.28
CA ALA A 205 5.74 -7.37 -17.10
C ALA A 205 4.74 -6.77 -18.09
N ARG A 206 3.88 -7.60 -18.70
CA ARG A 206 2.80 -7.14 -19.58
C ARG A 206 1.80 -6.25 -18.83
N LEU A 207 1.32 -6.69 -17.65
CA LEU A 207 0.42 -5.88 -16.82
C LEU A 207 1.06 -4.53 -16.45
N ARG A 208 2.32 -4.54 -16.04
CA ARG A 208 3.08 -3.34 -15.75
C ARG A 208 3.16 -2.40 -16.96
N THR A 209 3.50 -2.92 -18.13
CA THR A 209 3.57 -2.13 -19.36
C THR A 209 2.22 -1.47 -19.70
N LEU A 210 1.10 -2.20 -19.55
CA LEU A 210 -0.24 -1.63 -19.78
C LEU A 210 -0.55 -0.45 -18.84
N ILE A 211 -0.15 -0.56 -17.57
CA ILE A 211 -0.29 0.53 -16.59
C ILE A 211 0.61 1.71 -16.98
N GLU A 212 1.87 1.46 -17.34
CA GLU A 212 2.84 2.48 -17.77
C GLU A 212 2.38 3.21 -19.04
N GLU A 213 1.87 2.50 -20.04
CA GLU A 213 1.33 3.07 -21.26
C GLU A 213 0.12 3.96 -20.99
N TYR A 214 -0.81 3.49 -20.15
CA TYR A 214 -1.97 4.27 -19.75
C TYR A 214 -1.53 5.59 -19.10
N ILE A 215 -0.74 5.52 -18.04
CA ILE A 215 -0.37 6.70 -17.28
C ILE A 215 0.51 7.67 -18.09
N ARG A 216 1.42 7.15 -18.94
CA ARG A 216 2.21 7.97 -19.85
C ARG A 216 1.32 8.76 -20.82
N ASN A 217 0.37 8.09 -21.46
CA ASN A 217 -0.55 8.73 -22.40
C ASN A 217 -1.42 9.79 -21.73
N GLU A 218 -1.92 9.52 -20.52
CA GLU A 218 -2.72 10.47 -19.78
C GLU A 218 -1.93 11.71 -19.33
N HIS A 219 -0.62 11.57 -19.04
CA HIS A 219 0.27 12.71 -18.80
C HIS A 219 0.45 13.56 -20.05
N LEU A 220 0.79 12.94 -21.18
CA LEU A 220 1.00 13.66 -22.45
C LEU A 220 -0.26 14.43 -22.87
N LYS A 221 -1.45 13.83 -22.75
CA LYS A 221 -2.74 14.51 -23.04
C LYS A 221 -2.98 15.75 -22.16
N ARG A 222 -2.43 15.78 -20.94
CA ARG A 222 -2.55 16.89 -19.98
C ARG A 222 -1.39 17.90 -20.08
N GLY A 223 -0.57 17.79 -21.14
CA GLY A 223 0.49 18.75 -21.45
C GLY A 223 1.78 18.55 -20.65
N TYR A 224 1.98 17.39 -20.03
CA TYR A 224 3.27 17.07 -19.42
C TYR A 224 4.30 16.70 -20.48
N GLN A 225 5.55 17.10 -20.25
CA GLN A 225 6.70 16.79 -21.09
C GLN A 225 7.47 15.62 -20.48
N LEU A 226 7.65 14.55 -21.24
CA LEU A 226 8.40 13.38 -20.81
C LEU A 226 9.90 13.73 -20.73
N VAL A 227 10.51 13.40 -19.61
CA VAL A 227 11.94 13.49 -19.38
C VAL A 227 12.48 12.17 -18.84
N ILE A 228 13.78 11.94 -18.98
CA ILE A 228 14.46 10.76 -18.43
C ILE A 228 15.76 11.22 -17.81
N GLY A 229 15.92 11.01 -16.51
CA GLY A 229 17.11 11.36 -15.77
C GLY A 229 18.04 10.18 -15.49
N PRO A 230 19.34 10.40 -15.22
CA PRO A 230 20.27 9.35 -14.82
C PRO A 230 19.89 8.75 -13.46
N HIS A 231 20.28 7.48 -13.26
CA HIS A 231 20.05 6.78 -11.99
C HIS A 231 21.14 7.05 -10.95
N ILE A 232 22.34 7.40 -11.40
CA ILE A 232 23.52 7.64 -10.58
C ILE A 232 23.86 9.12 -10.64
N LEU A 233 23.92 9.79 -9.48
CA LEU A 233 24.22 11.22 -9.36
C LEU A 233 25.32 11.45 -8.33
N LYS A 234 26.08 12.54 -8.49
CA LYS A 234 27.03 13.00 -7.47
C LYS A 234 26.30 13.36 -6.18
N SER A 235 26.89 13.05 -5.02
CA SER A 235 26.30 13.33 -3.71
C SER A 235 26.08 14.82 -3.43
N ASP A 236 26.83 15.71 -4.08
CA ASP A 236 26.66 17.17 -3.96
C ASP A 236 25.22 17.64 -4.29
N VAL A 237 24.55 16.94 -5.22
CA VAL A 237 23.17 17.24 -5.58
C VAL A 237 22.22 16.98 -4.41
N TRP A 238 22.49 15.91 -3.65
CA TRP A 238 21.71 15.52 -2.48
C TRP A 238 21.99 16.40 -1.26
N VAL A 239 23.22 16.86 -1.10
CA VAL A 239 23.59 17.89 -0.10
C VAL A 239 22.88 19.20 -0.42
N LYS A 240 22.92 19.64 -1.68
CA LYS A 240 22.27 20.88 -2.13
C LYS A 240 20.76 20.84 -1.93
N SER A 241 20.11 19.71 -2.21
CA SER A 241 18.68 19.56 -2.02
C SER A 241 18.26 19.37 -0.56
N GLY A 242 19.19 19.07 0.36
CA GLY A 242 18.92 18.76 1.75
C GLY A 242 18.59 17.30 2.04
N HIS A 243 18.42 16.48 1.02
CA HIS A 243 18.11 15.06 1.23
C HIS A 243 19.24 14.32 1.96
N TYR A 244 20.49 14.72 1.81
CA TYR A 244 21.62 14.12 2.51
C TYR A 244 21.47 14.20 4.03
N ASP A 245 20.96 15.31 4.57
CA ASP A 245 20.83 15.53 6.01
C ASP A 245 19.64 14.77 6.63
N TYR A 246 18.58 14.59 5.85
CA TYR A 246 17.32 13.98 6.35
C TYR A 246 17.11 12.54 5.92
N TYR A 247 17.84 12.06 4.89
CA TYR A 247 17.52 10.80 4.21
C TYR A 247 18.73 9.90 3.95
N LYS A 248 19.93 10.26 4.44
CA LYS A 248 21.19 9.56 4.16
C LYS A 248 21.16 8.06 4.45
N GLU A 249 20.54 7.64 5.56
CA GLU A 249 20.46 6.24 5.97
C GLU A 249 19.69 5.36 4.95
N ASN A 250 18.79 5.98 4.19
CA ASN A 250 18.00 5.32 3.18
C ASN A 250 18.62 5.41 1.77
N MET A 251 19.84 5.92 1.62
CA MET A 251 20.51 6.07 0.33
C MET A 251 21.57 5.00 0.11
N TYR A 252 21.70 4.52 -1.13
CA TYR A 252 22.82 3.69 -1.57
C TYR A 252 23.95 4.61 -2.03
N MET A 253 25.01 4.68 -1.22
CA MET A 253 26.18 5.55 -1.46
C MET A 253 27.40 4.73 -1.88
N PHE A 254 28.20 5.24 -2.80
CA PHE A 254 29.44 4.61 -3.27
C PHE A 254 30.40 5.65 -3.84
N LYS A 255 31.65 5.25 -4.12
CA LYS A 255 32.67 6.14 -4.65
C LYS A 255 33.09 5.74 -6.05
N ILE A 256 33.26 6.73 -6.93
CA ILE A 256 33.86 6.60 -8.26
C ILE A 256 34.99 7.62 -8.32
N GLU A 257 36.22 7.20 -8.60
CA GLU A 257 37.38 8.09 -8.74
C GLU A 257 37.52 9.10 -7.60
N ASN A 258 37.37 8.64 -6.35
CA ASN A 258 37.41 9.45 -5.12
C ASN A 258 36.27 10.47 -4.96
N GLN A 259 35.27 10.50 -5.86
CA GLN A 259 34.05 11.28 -5.71
C GLN A 259 32.93 10.42 -5.17
N GLU A 260 32.11 10.98 -4.29
CA GLU A 260 30.95 10.28 -3.72
C GLU A 260 29.75 10.41 -4.65
N TYR A 261 29.08 9.30 -4.91
CA TYR A 261 27.86 9.18 -5.72
C TYR A 261 26.78 8.46 -4.93
N ALA A 262 25.54 8.65 -5.36
CA ALA A 262 24.41 7.89 -4.86
C ALA A 262 23.57 7.36 -6.03
N ILE A 263 22.95 6.20 -5.82
CA ILE A 263 21.81 5.79 -6.64
C ILE A 263 20.60 6.65 -6.21
N LYS A 264 19.89 7.24 -7.15
CA LYS A 264 18.83 8.22 -6.86
C LYS A 264 17.71 7.63 -5.97
N PRO A 265 17.44 8.21 -4.79
CA PRO A 265 16.29 7.86 -3.96
C PRO A 265 15.02 8.63 -4.36
N MET A 266 15.17 9.65 -5.20
CA MET A 266 14.12 10.57 -5.69
C MET A 266 14.47 11.11 -7.09
N ASN A 267 13.47 11.64 -7.81
CA ASN A 267 13.64 12.15 -9.18
C ASN A 267 13.75 13.68 -9.25
N CYS A 268 13.33 14.39 -8.20
CA CYS A 268 13.23 15.86 -8.19
C CYS A 268 14.54 16.59 -8.66
N PRO A 269 15.76 16.22 -8.27
CA PRO A 269 16.94 16.92 -8.76
C PRO A 269 17.13 16.81 -10.28
N ASN A 270 16.77 15.69 -10.89
CA ASN A 270 16.84 15.53 -12.35
C ASN A 270 15.94 16.54 -13.06
N HIS A 271 14.69 16.67 -12.64
CA HIS A 271 13.74 17.62 -13.22
C HIS A 271 14.15 19.07 -12.99
N ILE A 272 14.71 19.37 -11.83
CA ILE A 272 15.30 20.69 -11.52
C ILE A 272 16.41 21.02 -12.49
N MET A 273 17.33 20.08 -12.77
CA MET A 273 18.43 20.31 -13.71
C MET A 273 17.92 20.48 -15.15
N VAL A 274 16.86 19.75 -15.55
CA VAL A 274 16.20 19.96 -16.84
C VAL A 274 15.54 21.34 -16.91
N TYR A 275 14.87 21.80 -15.85
CA TYR A 275 14.34 23.16 -15.78
C TYR A 275 15.42 24.22 -15.97
N LYS A 276 16.57 24.07 -15.29
CA LYS A 276 17.73 24.98 -15.33
C LYS A 276 18.50 24.96 -16.65
N SER A 277 18.31 23.98 -17.51
CA SER A 277 19.09 23.83 -18.74
C SER A 277 18.93 24.97 -19.73
N LYS A 278 17.92 25.82 -19.54
CA LYS A 278 17.68 27.03 -20.36
C LYS A 278 17.00 28.13 -19.54
N THR A 279 17.18 29.38 -19.98
CA THR A 279 16.46 30.52 -19.42
C THR A 279 14.96 30.36 -19.65
N ARG A 280 14.15 30.65 -18.63
CA ARG A 280 12.69 30.59 -18.67
C ARG A 280 12.09 31.97 -18.55
N SER A 281 10.98 32.20 -19.21
CA SER A 281 10.13 33.37 -19.10
C SER A 281 8.84 33.02 -18.37
N TYR A 282 8.15 34.02 -17.78
CA TYR A 282 6.82 33.85 -17.21
C TYR A 282 5.80 33.24 -18.20
N ARG A 283 6.03 33.43 -19.53
CA ARG A 283 5.20 32.83 -20.58
C ARG A 283 5.40 31.35 -20.79
N ASP A 284 6.52 30.81 -20.33
CA ASP A 284 6.81 29.36 -20.40
C ASP A 284 6.13 28.57 -19.28
N LEU A 285 5.70 29.28 -18.21
CA LEU A 285 5.10 28.65 -17.02
C LEU A 285 3.59 28.48 -17.18
N PRO A 286 3.02 27.36 -16.72
CA PRO A 286 3.67 26.30 -15.96
C PRO A 286 4.47 25.33 -16.84
N VAL A 287 5.68 24.97 -16.40
CA VAL A 287 6.48 23.89 -17.00
C VAL A 287 6.18 22.60 -16.23
N LYS A 288 5.70 21.57 -16.94
CA LYS A 288 5.30 20.28 -16.37
C LYS A 288 6.22 19.18 -16.88
N LEU A 289 7.13 18.69 -16.04
CA LEU A 289 8.05 17.61 -16.37
C LEU A 289 7.60 16.30 -15.69
N PHE A 290 7.63 15.20 -16.44
CA PHE A 290 7.18 13.89 -15.99
C PHE A 290 8.18 12.80 -16.39
N GLU A 291 8.45 11.84 -15.50
CA GLU A 291 9.11 10.59 -15.84
C GLU A 291 8.47 9.39 -15.13
N LEU A 292 8.54 8.21 -15.75
CA LEU A 292 8.42 6.95 -15.06
C LEU A 292 9.78 6.67 -14.41
N GLY A 293 10.00 7.30 -13.25
CA GLY A 293 11.31 7.41 -12.64
C GLY A 293 11.56 6.28 -11.63
N THR A 294 12.47 5.36 -11.96
CA THR A 294 12.88 4.32 -11.02
C THR A 294 13.84 4.89 -9.99
N VAL A 295 13.54 4.67 -8.71
CA VAL A 295 14.31 5.11 -7.55
C VAL A 295 14.63 3.92 -6.65
N TYR A 296 15.67 4.08 -5.81
CA TYR A 296 16.16 3.02 -4.94
C TYR A 296 16.32 3.54 -3.50
N ARG A 297 15.76 2.80 -2.55
CA ARG A 297 15.82 3.15 -1.13
C ARG A 297 16.31 1.97 -0.32
N ASN A 298 17.27 2.22 0.58
CA ASN A 298 17.82 1.22 1.48
C ASN A 298 16.85 0.93 2.62
N GLU A 299 15.69 0.33 2.28
CA GLU A 299 14.71 -0.08 3.27
C GLU A 299 15.25 -1.23 4.12
N LYS A 300 14.98 -1.20 5.44
CA LYS A 300 15.35 -2.30 6.34
C LYS A 300 14.59 -3.58 5.96
N SER A 301 15.25 -4.74 6.09
CA SER A 301 14.65 -6.03 5.69
C SER A 301 13.33 -6.33 6.40
N GLY A 302 13.20 -5.98 7.68
CA GLY A 302 12.00 -6.25 8.48
C GLY A 302 10.74 -5.45 8.09
N VAL A 303 10.87 -4.43 7.23
CA VAL A 303 9.72 -3.63 6.75
C VAL A 303 9.32 -3.95 5.31
N LEU A 304 10.07 -4.83 4.62
CA LEU A 304 9.76 -5.22 3.24
C LEU A 304 8.47 -6.06 3.20
N HIS A 305 7.61 -5.77 2.21
CA HIS A 305 6.33 -6.46 2.13
C HIS A 305 5.82 -6.57 0.68
N GLY A 306 6.15 -7.68 0.02
CA GLY A 306 5.74 -7.95 -1.37
C GLY A 306 6.03 -6.76 -2.29
N LEU A 307 5.06 -6.37 -3.13
CA LEU A 307 5.14 -5.17 -3.98
C LEU A 307 4.87 -3.86 -3.22
N LEU A 308 4.34 -3.92 -1.99
CA LEU A 308 3.89 -2.74 -1.26
C LEU A 308 5.07 -1.94 -0.67
N ARG A 309 6.15 -2.62 -0.31
CA ARG A 309 7.36 -2.00 0.19
C ARG A 309 8.60 -2.74 -0.29
N VAL A 310 9.27 -2.13 -1.24
CA VAL A 310 10.40 -2.67 -2.00
C VAL A 310 11.59 -1.72 -1.93
N ARG A 311 12.78 -2.18 -2.32
CA ARG A 311 14.00 -1.36 -2.38
C ARG A 311 14.20 -0.65 -3.70
N GLY A 312 13.67 -1.18 -4.79
CA GLY A 312 13.67 -0.57 -6.11
C GLY A 312 12.25 -0.44 -6.64
N PHE A 313 11.81 0.77 -6.96
CA PHE A 313 10.46 1.02 -7.46
C PHE A 313 10.41 2.19 -8.43
N THR A 314 9.38 2.19 -9.27
CA THR A 314 9.17 3.21 -10.29
C THR A 314 7.98 4.09 -9.89
N GLN A 315 8.19 5.41 -9.93
CA GLN A 315 7.14 6.39 -9.68
C GLN A 315 6.71 7.04 -11.00
N ASP A 316 5.42 7.35 -11.11
CA ASP A 316 4.89 8.26 -12.13
C ASP A 316 5.12 9.72 -11.71
N ASP A 317 6.37 10.05 -11.49
CA ASP A 317 6.81 11.26 -10.83
C ASP A 317 6.80 12.45 -11.77
N ALA A 318 6.23 13.57 -11.32
CA ALA A 318 6.31 14.81 -12.06
C ALA A 318 6.44 16.03 -11.17
N HIS A 319 7.03 17.07 -11.77
CA HIS A 319 7.27 18.32 -11.13
C HIS A 319 6.70 19.45 -12.00
N ILE A 320 5.90 20.32 -11.38
CA ILE A 320 5.29 21.47 -12.03
C ILE A 320 5.96 22.72 -11.48
N PHE A 321 6.62 23.48 -12.38
CA PHE A 321 7.19 24.78 -12.04
C PHE A 321 6.21 25.84 -12.51
N CYS A 322 5.65 26.64 -11.59
CA CYS A 322 4.58 27.56 -11.89
C CYS A 322 4.75 28.93 -11.21
N LEU A 323 3.97 29.90 -11.64
CA LEU A 323 3.81 31.18 -10.97
C LEU A 323 2.97 31.00 -9.70
N GLN A 324 3.08 31.96 -8.77
CA GLN A 324 2.32 31.91 -7.52
C GLN A 324 0.80 31.94 -7.74
N ASP A 325 0.31 32.70 -8.71
CA ASP A 325 -1.10 32.76 -9.07
C ASP A 325 -1.64 31.55 -9.83
N GLN A 326 -0.74 30.67 -10.31
CA GLN A 326 -1.09 29.42 -10.99
C GLN A 326 -1.19 28.21 -10.03
N VAL A 327 -0.67 28.32 -8.79
CA VAL A 327 -0.49 27.17 -7.87
C VAL A 327 -1.80 26.44 -7.60
N GLU A 328 -2.85 27.15 -7.18
CA GLU A 328 -4.14 26.54 -6.83
C GLU A 328 -4.78 25.84 -8.05
N ASP A 329 -4.74 26.47 -9.22
CA ASP A 329 -5.31 25.89 -10.44
C ASP A 329 -4.55 24.65 -10.90
N GLU A 330 -3.22 24.63 -10.74
CA GLU A 330 -2.43 23.44 -11.05
C GLU A 330 -2.68 22.30 -10.03
N ILE A 331 -2.84 22.61 -8.74
CA ILE A 331 -3.23 21.60 -7.73
C ILE A 331 -4.60 21.00 -8.07
N ILE A 332 -5.59 21.82 -8.44
CA ILE A 332 -6.92 21.34 -8.83
C ILE A 332 -6.84 20.40 -10.04
N LYS A 333 -6.07 20.77 -11.08
CA LYS A 333 -5.86 19.91 -12.26
C LYS A 333 -5.21 18.57 -11.90
N VAL A 334 -4.29 18.56 -10.91
CA VAL A 334 -3.69 17.31 -10.43
C VAL A 334 -4.71 16.47 -9.67
N ILE A 335 -5.55 17.08 -8.80
CA ILE A 335 -6.62 16.35 -8.10
C ILE A 335 -7.59 15.71 -9.10
N ASP A 336 -8.02 16.45 -10.14
CA ASP A 336 -8.87 15.91 -11.20
C ASP A 336 -8.20 14.74 -11.93
N PHE A 337 -6.91 14.87 -12.23
CA PHE A 337 -6.15 13.80 -12.86
C PHE A 337 -6.08 12.53 -11.97
N VAL A 338 -5.91 12.69 -10.66
CA VAL A 338 -5.94 11.55 -9.71
C VAL A 338 -7.30 10.86 -9.76
N ILE A 339 -8.39 11.61 -9.62
CA ILE A 339 -9.76 11.08 -9.60
C ILE A 339 -10.08 10.35 -10.91
N ASP A 340 -9.79 10.96 -12.06
CA ASP A 340 -9.98 10.33 -13.38
C ASP A 340 -9.22 9.02 -13.50
N THR A 341 -7.97 9.00 -13.02
CA THR A 341 -7.11 7.80 -13.07
C THR A 341 -7.65 6.71 -12.15
N LEU A 342 -7.96 7.01 -10.90
CA LEU A 342 -8.52 6.04 -9.97
C LEU A 342 -9.80 5.42 -10.51
N ASN A 343 -10.71 6.25 -11.04
CA ASN A 343 -11.93 5.79 -11.68
C ASN A 343 -11.65 4.88 -12.88
N ALA A 344 -10.67 5.17 -13.73
CA ALA A 344 -10.33 4.34 -14.88
C ALA A 344 -9.84 2.94 -14.46
N PHE A 345 -9.14 2.84 -13.32
CA PHE A 345 -8.68 1.57 -12.75
C PHE A 345 -9.70 0.89 -11.82
N GLY A 346 -10.91 1.45 -11.65
CA GLY A 346 -11.99 0.82 -10.88
C GLY A 346 -12.00 1.14 -9.39
N PHE A 347 -11.24 2.13 -8.96
CA PHE A 347 -11.27 2.63 -7.58
C PHE A 347 -12.24 3.81 -7.46
N ASP A 348 -13.45 3.54 -6.99
CA ASP A 348 -14.51 4.55 -6.89
C ASP A 348 -14.52 5.27 -5.52
N GLU A 349 -13.76 4.77 -4.54
CA GLU A 349 -13.68 5.33 -3.19
C GLU A 349 -12.23 5.69 -2.84
N PHE A 350 -12.06 6.85 -2.22
CA PHE A 350 -10.77 7.33 -1.72
C PHE A 350 -10.98 8.22 -0.49
N SER A 351 -9.92 8.39 0.30
CA SER A 351 -9.82 9.38 1.39
C SER A 351 -8.71 10.38 1.10
N ILE A 352 -8.82 11.57 1.67
CA ILE A 352 -7.86 12.65 1.48
C ILE A 352 -7.34 13.10 2.85
N GLU A 353 -6.03 13.24 2.96
CA GLU A 353 -5.34 13.79 4.12
C GLU A 353 -4.50 15.00 3.72
N LEU A 354 -4.53 16.03 4.55
CA LEU A 354 -3.67 17.20 4.45
C LEU A 354 -2.65 17.16 5.58
N SER A 355 -1.38 17.03 5.25
CA SER A 355 -0.30 17.01 6.24
C SER A 355 0.38 18.37 6.32
N THR A 356 0.46 18.91 7.57
CA THR A 356 1.00 20.24 7.86
C THR A 356 2.48 20.18 8.26
N ARG A 357 3.04 21.31 8.64
CA ARG A 357 4.47 21.51 8.92
C ARG A 357 5.01 20.60 10.03
N PRO A 358 6.05 19.78 9.77
CA PRO A 358 6.71 19.00 10.82
C PRO A 358 7.65 19.85 11.68
N ALA A 359 7.98 19.37 12.89
CA ALA A 359 8.89 20.03 13.81
C ALA A 359 10.28 20.29 13.21
N LYS A 360 10.79 19.35 12.39
CA LYS A 360 12.04 19.50 11.64
C LYS A 360 11.72 19.79 10.17
N SER A 361 11.81 21.06 9.78
CA SER A 361 11.48 21.51 8.43
C SER A 361 12.39 22.64 7.96
N ILE A 362 12.51 22.83 6.65
CA ILE A 362 13.17 23.98 6.00
C ILE A 362 12.13 24.99 5.51
N GLY A 363 12.55 26.20 5.18
CA GLY A 363 11.67 27.30 4.76
C GLY A 363 11.14 28.15 5.92
N SER A 364 10.65 29.35 5.59
CA SER A 364 10.10 30.28 6.58
C SER A 364 8.68 29.90 7.00
N PRO A 365 8.21 30.33 8.20
CA PRO A 365 6.81 30.15 8.58
C PRO A 365 5.82 30.75 7.58
N ALA A 366 6.19 31.86 6.90
CA ALA A 366 5.34 32.52 5.91
C ALA A 366 5.19 31.66 4.65
N ASP A 367 6.27 31.04 4.15
CA ASP A 367 6.23 30.13 2.99
C ASP A 367 5.33 28.91 3.29
N TRP A 368 5.46 28.35 4.50
CA TRP A 368 4.62 27.23 4.93
C TRP A 368 3.14 27.60 4.99
N ALA A 369 2.81 28.75 5.59
CA ALA A 369 1.44 29.23 5.66
C ALA A 369 0.84 29.44 4.26
N LEU A 370 1.64 29.95 3.31
CA LEU A 370 1.22 30.17 1.94
C LEU A 370 0.98 28.85 1.19
N ALA A 371 1.87 27.88 1.38
CA ALA A 371 1.74 26.54 0.80
C ALA A 371 0.53 25.79 1.35
N GLU A 372 0.33 25.80 2.67
CA GLU A 372 -0.82 25.18 3.33
C GLU A 372 -2.14 25.82 2.86
N ALA A 373 -2.19 27.16 2.79
CA ALA A 373 -3.37 27.88 2.29
C ALA A 373 -3.71 27.48 0.85
N ALA A 374 -2.73 27.36 -0.04
CA ALA A 374 -2.94 26.95 -1.43
C ALA A 374 -3.55 25.53 -1.53
N LEU A 375 -3.05 24.58 -0.73
CA LEU A 375 -3.59 23.22 -0.68
C LEU A 375 -5.02 23.21 -0.12
N ILE A 376 -5.28 23.92 0.98
CA ILE A 376 -6.60 24.03 1.62
C ILE A 376 -7.62 24.68 0.65
N ASN A 377 -7.25 25.80 0.03
CA ASN A 377 -8.12 26.49 -0.91
C ASN A 377 -8.48 25.61 -2.10
N SER A 378 -7.52 24.83 -2.62
CA SER A 378 -7.75 23.91 -3.74
C SER A 378 -8.75 22.81 -3.37
N LEU A 379 -8.63 22.20 -2.17
CA LEU A 379 -9.57 21.20 -1.67
C LEU A 379 -10.97 21.80 -1.46
N ASN A 380 -11.05 22.99 -0.86
CA ASN A 380 -12.31 23.69 -0.61
C ASN A 380 -13.01 24.09 -1.93
N ARG A 381 -12.27 24.59 -2.94
CA ARG A 381 -12.82 24.90 -4.28
C ARG A 381 -13.40 23.67 -4.97
N LYS A 382 -12.88 22.48 -4.69
CA LYS A 382 -13.40 21.20 -5.19
C LYS A 382 -14.48 20.58 -4.29
N ALA A 383 -14.84 21.23 -3.16
CA ALA A 383 -15.78 20.73 -2.15
C ALA A 383 -15.43 19.29 -1.67
N LEU A 384 -14.14 18.96 -1.54
CA LEU A 384 -13.65 17.67 -1.08
C LEU A 384 -13.51 17.67 0.44
N THR A 385 -13.93 16.57 1.08
CA THR A 385 -13.69 16.34 2.51
C THR A 385 -12.30 15.78 2.71
N TYR A 386 -11.59 16.24 3.75
CA TYR A 386 -10.25 15.81 4.07
C TYR A 386 -10.01 15.82 5.59
N GLU A 387 -9.04 15.04 6.04
CA GLU A 387 -8.54 15.03 7.41
C GLU A 387 -7.22 15.79 7.49
N ILE A 388 -6.95 16.44 8.63
CA ILE A 388 -5.70 17.15 8.86
C ILE A 388 -4.78 16.29 9.72
N ASN A 389 -3.59 15.96 9.18
CA ASN A 389 -2.51 15.29 9.87
C ASN A 389 -1.44 16.31 10.28
N GLU A 390 -1.53 16.79 11.51
CA GLU A 390 -0.63 17.80 12.03
C GLU A 390 0.81 17.28 12.14
N GLY A 391 1.75 18.00 11.55
CA GLY A 391 3.18 17.70 11.66
C GLY A 391 3.71 16.58 10.74
N GLU A 392 2.89 16.00 9.86
CA GLU A 392 3.25 14.87 8.99
C GLU A 392 3.64 15.29 7.56
N GLY A 393 3.83 16.59 7.32
CA GLY A 393 4.31 17.12 6.04
C GLY A 393 5.73 16.67 5.71
N ALA A 394 6.15 16.86 4.46
CA ALA A 394 7.54 16.67 4.08
C ALA A 394 8.41 17.76 4.71
N PHE A 395 9.72 17.49 4.89
CA PHE A 395 10.61 18.49 5.49
C PHE A 395 10.71 19.81 4.71
N TYR A 396 10.32 19.82 3.42
CA TYR A 396 10.37 20.95 2.50
C TYR A 396 9.01 21.55 2.13
N GLY A 397 7.89 20.94 2.53
CA GLY A 397 6.56 21.47 2.23
C GLY A 397 5.39 20.62 2.70
N PRO A 398 4.20 21.23 2.85
CA PRO A 398 2.97 20.52 3.17
C PRO A 398 2.52 19.66 1.99
N LYS A 399 1.65 18.68 2.27
CA LYS A 399 1.19 17.75 1.25
C LYS A 399 -0.28 17.37 1.40
N ILE A 400 -0.89 17.05 0.26
CA ILE A 400 -2.13 16.29 0.17
C ILE A 400 -1.76 14.85 -0.19
N ASP A 401 -2.20 13.89 0.61
CA ASP A 401 -2.17 12.48 0.28
C ASP A 401 -3.58 12.00 -0.07
N ILE A 402 -3.72 11.29 -1.20
CA ILE A 402 -4.97 10.65 -1.61
C ILE A 402 -4.76 9.14 -1.51
N LYS A 403 -5.57 8.51 -0.65
CA LYS A 403 -5.54 7.06 -0.41
C LYS A 403 -6.71 6.42 -1.13
N LEU A 404 -6.45 5.46 -2.01
CA LEU A 404 -7.50 4.64 -2.61
C LEU A 404 -8.02 3.60 -1.62
N ARG A 405 -9.29 3.23 -1.74
CA ARG A 405 -9.90 2.12 -1.01
C ARG A 405 -10.15 0.95 -1.95
N ASP A 406 -9.61 -0.21 -1.59
CA ASP A 406 -9.79 -1.43 -2.38
C ASP A 406 -11.17 -2.08 -2.16
N ALA A 407 -11.41 -3.21 -2.85
CA ALA A 407 -12.67 -3.96 -2.71
C ALA A 407 -12.97 -4.46 -1.28
N LEU A 408 -11.98 -4.51 -0.41
CA LEU A 408 -12.10 -4.86 1.01
C LEU A 408 -12.10 -3.64 1.94
N LYS A 409 -12.21 -2.43 1.36
CA LYS A 409 -12.19 -1.13 2.06
C LYS A 409 -10.87 -0.80 2.77
N ARG A 410 -9.77 -1.48 2.42
CA ARG A 410 -8.42 -1.15 2.94
C ARG A 410 -7.88 0.07 2.22
N GLU A 411 -7.23 0.94 2.96
CA GLU A 411 -6.64 2.17 2.41
C GLU A 411 -5.20 1.93 1.93
N TRP A 412 -4.89 2.50 0.77
CA TRP A 412 -3.58 2.43 0.14
C TRP A 412 -3.15 3.83 -0.27
N GLN A 413 -2.06 4.33 0.29
CA GLN A 413 -1.49 5.60 -0.15
C GLN A 413 -1.09 5.48 -1.63
N CYS A 414 -1.71 6.30 -2.46
CA CYS A 414 -1.55 6.32 -3.91
C CYS A 414 -0.97 7.67 -4.35
N ALA A 415 -1.80 8.68 -4.50
CA ALA A 415 -1.36 9.98 -4.98
C ALA A 415 -0.87 10.89 -3.86
N THR A 416 0.10 11.73 -4.19
CA THR A 416 0.61 12.77 -3.30
C THR A 416 0.85 14.05 -4.11
N ILE A 417 0.49 15.19 -3.54
CA ILE A 417 0.74 16.53 -4.08
C ILE A 417 1.44 17.33 -2.99
N GLN A 418 2.63 17.85 -3.26
CA GLN A 418 3.43 18.62 -2.31
C GLN A 418 3.76 19.99 -2.89
N CYS A 419 3.58 21.05 -2.10
CA CYS A 419 3.90 22.40 -2.47
C CYS A 419 5.25 22.81 -1.88
N ASP A 420 6.23 23.11 -2.72
CA ASP A 420 7.63 23.33 -2.36
C ASP A 420 8.12 24.70 -2.79
N PHE A 421 8.52 25.51 -1.81
CA PHE A 421 9.19 26.79 -1.99
C PHE A 421 10.72 26.69 -1.76
N ALA A 422 11.16 25.64 -1.09
CA ALA A 422 12.52 25.50 -0.58
C ALA A 422 13.52 24.99 -1.63
N LEU A 423 13.18 23.96 -2.41
CA LEU A 423 14.09 23.46 -3.46
C LEU A 423 14.30 24.48 -4.58
N PRO A 424 13.30 25.22 -5.07
CA PRO A 424 13.54 26.32 -6.00
C PRO A 424 14.54 27.35 -5.49
N GLU A 425 14.54 27.65 -4.20
CA GLU A 425 15.53 28.52 -3.57
C GLU A 425 16.92 27.91 -3.53
N ARG A 426 17.03 26.69 -2.99
CA ARG A 426 18.30 25.99 -2.85
C ARG A 426 19.03 25.75 -4.18
N PHE A 427 18.28 25.50 -5.25
CA PHE A 427 18.82 25.34 -6.60
C PHE A 427 18.96 26.62 -7.38
N ASP A 428 18.57 27.77 -6.80
CA ASP A 428 18.55 29.08 -7.47
C ASP A 428 17.80 29.02 -8.80
N LEU A 429 16.56 28.53 -8.76
CA LEU A 429 15.69 28.49 -9.94
C LEU A 429 15.12 29.86 -10.22
N LYS A 430 15.10 30.26 -11.50
CA LYS A 430 14.67 31.58 -11.91
C LYS A 430 13.80 31.50 -13.17
N TYR A 431 12.94 32.50 -13.31
CA TYR A 431 12.29 32.88 -14.57
C TYR A 431 12.30 34.41 -14.72
N ILE A 432 12.21 34.89 -15.95
CA ILE A 432 12.12 36.32 -16.25
C ILE A 432 10.66 36.75 -16.23
N GLY A 433 10.31 37.66 -15.36
CA GLY A 433 8.99 38.24 -15.25
C GLY A 433 8.62 39.19 -16.42
N GLN A 434 7.38 39.68 -16.42
CA GLN A 434 6.89 40.61 -17.44
C GLN A 434 7.65 41.94 -17.40
N ASP A 435 8.17 42.32 -16.25
CA ASP A 435 8.96 43.54 -16.03
C ASP A 435 10.46 43.36 -16.35
N GLY A 436 10.87 42.19 -16.86
CA GLY A 436 12.26 41.85 -17.20
C GLY A 436 13.12 41.48 -16.00
N LYS A 437 12.59 41.42 -14.79
CA LYS A 437 13.33 40.99 -13.59
C LYS A 437 13.27 39.49 -13.37
N GLU A 438 14.22 39.00 -12.58
CA GLU A 438 14.27 37.60 -12.18
C GLU A 438 13.34 37.33 -11.00
N TYR A 439 12.56 36.26 -11.10
CA TYR A 439 11.69 35.74 -10.06
C TYR A 439 11.90 34.24 -9.86
N ARG A 440 11.51 33.74 -8.70
CA ARG A 440 11.60 32.32 -8.34
C ARG A 440 10.27 31.62 -8.62
N PRO A 441 10.25 30.47 -9.34
CA PRO A 441 9.03 29.68 -9.50
C PRO A 441 8.68 28.92 -8.21
N ILE A 442 7.42 28.55 -8.05
CA ILE A 442 6.96 27.57 -7.07
C ILE A 442 7.05 26.19 -7.74
N MET A 443 7.36 25.16 -6.97
CA MET A 443 7.47 23.79 -7.46
C MET A 443 6.42 22.91 -6.79
N LEU A 444 5.61 22.22 -7.58
CA LEU A 444 4.72 21.17 -7.09
C LEU A 444 5.33 19.83 -7.43
N HIS A 445 5.54 18.99 -6.42
CA HIS A 445 5.88 17.58 -6.58
C HIS A 445 4.59 16.78 -6.59
N ARG A 446 4.45 15.86 -7.53
CA ARG A 446 3.25 15.01 -7.50
C ARG A 446 3.48 13.65 -8.12
N VAL A 447 2.77 12.68 -7.59
CA VAL A 447 2.56 11.35 -8.16
C VAL A 447 1.06 11.07 -8.21
N ILE A 448 0.59 10.33 -9.22
CA ILE A 448 -0.81 9.92 -9.37
C ILE A 448 -1.01 8.50 -8.83
N LEU A 449 -0.19 7.56 -9.30
CA LEU A 449 -0.20 6.16 -8.84
C LEU A 449 0.71 5.93 -7.64
N GLY A 450 1.66 6.85 -7.40
CA GLY A 450 2.72 6.68 -6.43
C GLY A 450 3.81 5.73 -6.91
N SER A 451 4.01 4.60 -6.26
CA SER A 451 4.86 3.52 -6.76
C SER A 451 4.03 2.58 -7.63
N LEU A 452 4.50 2.30 -8.86
CA LEU A 452 3.87 1.32 -9.75
C LEU A 452 3.78 -0.07 -9.10
N GLU A 453 4.79 -0.45 -8.33
CA GLU A 453 4.84 -1.71 -7.60
C GLU A 453 3.69 -1.78 -6.57
N ARG A 454 3.56 -0.75 -5.72
CA ARG A 454 2.48 -0.68 -4.72
C ARG A 454 1.11 -0.63 -5.39
N PHE A 455 0.94 0.20 -6.41
CA PHE A 455 -0.31 0.30 -7.16
C PHE A 455 -0.68 -1.04 -7.82
N MET A 456 0.28 -1.72 -8.44
CA MET A 456 0.08 -3.04 -9.02
C MET A 456 -0.31 -4.08 -7.95
N GLY A 457 0.32 -4.05 -6.77
CA GLY A 457 -0.08 -4.88 -5.63
C GLY A 457 -1.53 -4.64 -5.21
N ALA A 458 -1.91 -3.36 -5.00
CA ALA A 458 -3.27 -2.97 -4.65
C ALA A 458 -4.27 -3.38 -5.75
N LEU A 459 -3.91 -3.24 -7.02
CA LEU A 459 -4.74 -3.60 -8.17
C LEU A 459 -4.97 -5.13 -8.26
N ILE A 460 -3.92 -5.94 -8.02
CA ILE A 460 -4.04 -7.41 -7.96
C ILE A 460 -5.02 -7.81 -6.86
N GLU A 461 -4.92 -7.22 -5.68
CA GLU A 461 -5.79 -7.51 -4.54
C GLU A 461 -7.23 -7.01 -4.76
N HIS A 462 -7.40 -5.82 -5.35
CA HIS A 462 -8.70 -5.25 -5.68
C HIS A 462 -9.49 -6.17 -6.62
N PHE A 463 -8.90 -6.60 -7.72
CA PHE A 463 -9.53 -7.48 -8.70
C PHE A 463 -9.40 -8.98 -8.37
N ALA A 464 -8.73 -9.36 -7.27
CA ALA A 464 -8.40 -10.76 -6.97
C ALA A 464 -7.73 -11.47 -8.18
N GLY A 465 -6.91 -10.74 -8.93
CA GLY A 465 -6.22 -11.18 -10.14
C GLY A 465 -7.10 -11.27 -11.41
N ALA A 466 -8.41 -11.01 -11.29
CA ALA A 466 -9.35 -11.07 -12.41
C ALA A 466 -9.56 -9.69 -13.05
N PHE A 467 -8.58 -9.22 -13.78
CA PHE A 467 -8.58 -7.88 -14.36
C PHE A 467 -9.66 -7.67 -15.42
N PRO A 468 -10.13 -6.41 -15.59
CA PRO A 468 -10.87 -5.99 -16.78
C PRO A 468 -10.09 -6.30 -18.06
N LEU A 469 -10.80 -6.50 -19.17
CA LEU A 469 -10.19 -6.96 -20.42
C LEU A 469 -9.02 -6.10 -20.89
N TRP A 470 -9.09 -4.78 -20.73
CA TRP A 470 -8.05 -3.85 -21.16
C TRP A 470 -6.74 -3.98 -20.35
N LEU A 471 -6.82 -4.46 -19.08
CA LEU A 471 -5.68 -4.70 -18.21
C LEU A 471 -5.21 -6.15 -18.19
N ALA A 472 -6.02 -7.10 -18.66
CA ALA A 472 -5.69 -8.52 -18.61
C ALA A 472 -4.40 -8.81 -19.40
N PRO A 473 -3.36 -9.40 -18.80
CA PRO A 473 -2.12 -9.74 -19.50
C PRO A 473 -2.34 -10.70 -20.68
N VAL A 474 -3.30 -11.62 -20.50
CA VAL A 474 -3.85 -12.52 -21.53
C VAL A 474 -5.34 -12.26 -21.59
N GLN A 475 -5.83 -11.79 -22.73
CA GLN A 475 -7.25 -11.49 -22.95
C GLN A 475 -8.06 -12.71 -23.36
N CYS A 476 -7.40 -13.61 -24.08
CA CYS A 476 -8.06 -14.77 -24.66
C CYS A 476 -7.14 -16.00 -24.67
N MET A 477 -7.70 -17.17 -24.32
CA MET A 477 -7.05 -18.47 -24.48
C MET A 477 -7.75 -19.25 -25.61
N VAL A 478 -7.01 -19.62 -26.65
CA VAL A 478 -7.51 -20.52 -27.70
C VAL A 478 -7.27 -21.96 -27.26
N ILE A 479 -8.33 -22.79 -27.28
CA ILE A 479 -8.31 -24.14 -26.74
C ILE A 479 -8.78 -25.12 -27.82
N PRO A 480 -7.88 -25.80 -28.57
CA PRO A 480 -8.27 -26.91 -29.42
C PRO A 480 -8.77 -28.10 -28.58
N VAL A 481 -9.95 -28.64 -28.97
CA VAL A 481 -10.59 -29.80 -28.32
C VAL A 481 -9.79 -31.08 -28.57
N SER A 482 -9.21 -31.21 -29.75
CA SER A 482 -8.39 -32.35 -30.17
C SER A 482 -7.29 -31.89 -31.13
N GLU A 483 -6.30 -32.77 -31.34
CA GLU A 483 -5.21 -32.52 -32.26
C GLU A 483 -5.68 -32.21 -33.71
N LYS A 484 -6.81 -32.79 -34.13
CA LYS A 484 -7.41 -32.53 -35.45
C LYS A 484 -7.80 -31.06 -35.67
N ALA A 485 -8.23 -30.37 -34.60
CA ALA A 485 -8.62 -28.97 -34.66
C ALA A 485 -7.43 -28.00 -34.51
N SER A 486 -6.21 -28.50 -34.30
CA SER A 486 -5.02 -27.67 -34.01
C SER A 486 -4.70 -26.66 -35.11
N VAL A 487 -4.81 -27.06 -36.39
CA VAL A 487 -4.50 -26.17 -37.52
C VAL A 487 -5.47 -24.97 -37.54
N TYR A 488 -6.76 -25.23 -37.39
CA TYR A 488 -7.75 -24.14 -37.34
C TYR A 488 -7.59 -23.28 -36.08
N ALA A 489 -7.29 -23.88 -34.92
CA ALA A 489 -7.00 -23.15 -33.70
C ALA A 489 -5.77 -22.23 -33.83
N GLU A 490 -4.71 -22.66 -34.52
CA GLU A 490 -3.55 -21.81 -34.81
C GLU A 490 -3.91 -20.64 -35.76
N ASN A 491 -4.77 -20.88 -36.77
CA ASN A 491 -5.26 -19.81 -37.63
C ASN A 491 -6.08 -18.78 -36.85
N VAL A 492 -6.95 -19.24 -35.94
CA VAL A 492 -7.72 -18.36 -35.02
C VAL A 492 -6.78 -17.58 -34.09
N TRP A 493 -5.82 -18.25 -33.48
CA TRP A 493 -4.80 -17.60 -32.65
C TRP A 493 -4.04 -16.54 -33.45
N ARG A 494 -3.56 -16.85 -34.63
CA ARG A 494 -2.83 -15.91 -35.51
C ARG A 494 -3.68 -14.71 -35.87
N ALA A 495 -4.94 -14.90 -36.20
CA ALA A 495 -5.86 -13.83 -36.55
C ALA A 495 -6.11 -12.92 -35.34
N LEU A 496 -6.29 -13.46 -34.13
CA LEU A 496 -6.40 -12.67 -32.90
C LEU A 496 -5.10 -11.89 -32.62
N PHE A 497 -3.94 -12.55 -32.69
CA PHE A 497 -2.62 -11.96 -32.46
C PHE A 497 -2.33 -10.80 -33.44
N THR A 498 -2.60 -10.95 -34.72
CA THR A 498 -2.38 -9.90 -35.74
C THR A 498 -3.37 -8.74 -35.61
N ASN A 499 -4.41 -8.89 -34.83
CA ASN A 499 -5.37 -7.84 -34.46
C ASN A 499 -5.12 -7.24 -33.06
N ASP A 500 -3.89 -7.37 -32.55
CA ASP A 500 -3.42 -6.81 -31.27
C ASP A 500 -4.15 -7.36 -30.04
N VAL A 501 -4.81 -8.54 -30.15
CA VAL A 501 -5.37 -9.24 -29.01
C VAL A 501 -4.25 -9.99 -28.28
N ARG A 502 -4.15 -9.82 -26.98
CA ARG A 502 -3.22 -10.55 -26.10
C ARG A 502 -3.73 -11.98 -25.92
N VAL A 503 -3.34 -12.87 -26.82
CA VAL A 503 -3.88 -14.22 -26.95
C VAL A 503 -2.80 -15.27 -26.73
N GLU A 504 -3.16 -16.34 -26.04
CA GLU A 504 -2.37 -17.57 -25.91
C GLU A 504 -3.14 -18.76 -26.49
N ILE A 505 -2.43 -19.86 -26.80
CA ILE A 505 -3.02 -21.11 -27.28
C ILE A 505 -2.59 -22.27 -26.39
N ASP A 506 -3.55 -23.05 -25.90
CA ASP A 506 -3.27 -24.26 -25.12
C ASP A 506 -3.24 -25.50 -26.03
N SER A 507 -2.07 -25.75 -26.61
CA SER A 507 -1.84 -26.91 -27.51
C SER A 507 -1.47 -28.19 -26.76
N ARG A 508 -1.47 -28.21 -25.41
CA ARG A 508 -1.13 -29.40 -24.62
C ARG A 508 -2.07 -30.58 -24.93
N ASN A 509 -1.55 -31.78 -24.90
CA ASN A 509 -2.36 -33.00 -25.02
C ASN A 509 -3.03 -33.33 -23.68
N GLU A 510 -4.09 -32.54 -23.36
CA GLU A 510 -4.83 -32.65 -22.10
C GLU A 510 -6.35 -32.62 -22.37
N ARG A 511 -7.14 -33.13 -21.41
CA ARG A 511 -8.61 -33.10 -21.50
C ARG A 511 -9.14 -31.66 -21.54
N LEU A 512 -10.15 -31.41 -22.38
CA LEU A 512 -10.76 -30.11 -22.55
C LEU A 512 -11.14 -29.44 -21.21
N GLN A 513 -11.78 -30.18 -20.29
CA GLN A 513 -12.17 -29.65 -18.99
C GLN A 513 -10.98 -29.18 -18.16
N LYS A 514 -9.81 -29.86 -18.28
CA LYS A 514 -8.60 -29.44 -17.56
C LYS A 514 -8.06 -28.14 -18.18
N LYS A 515 -7.99 -28.02 -19.49
CA LYS A 515 -7.56 -26.79 -20.17
C LYS A 515 -8.45 -25.60 -19.82
N ILE A 516 -9.77 -25.79 -19.81
CA ILE A 516 -10.74 -24.76 -19.40
C ILE A 516 -10.49 -24.36 -17.94
N ARG A 517 -10.39 -25.35 -17.03
CA ARG A 517 -10.12 -25.08 -15.61
C ARG A 517 -8.80 -24.33 -15.40
N ASP A 518 -7.74 -24.71 -16.10
CA ASP A 518 -6.44 -24.04 -16.00
C ASP A 518 -6.54 -22.57 -16.46
N ALA A 519 -7.28 -22.28 -17.55
CA ALA A 519 -7.53 -20.93 -18.02
C ALA A 519 -8.39 -20.11 -17.03
N GLU A 520 -9.39 -20.74 -16.37
CA GLU A 520 -10.19 -20.13 -15.31
C GLU A 520 -9.35 -19.80 -14.06
N VAL A 521 -8.45 -20.70 -13.65
CA VAL A 521 -7.51 -20.47 -12.53
C VAL A 521 -6.58 -19.30 -12.86
N GLN A 522 -6.10 -19.21 -14.12
CA GLN A 522 -5.29 -18.09 -14.60
C GLN A 522 -6.09 -16.80 -14.82
N LYS A 523 -7.40 -16.80 -14.50
CA LYS A 523 -8.28 -15.62 -14.55
C LYS A 523 -8.44 -15.00 -15.95
N ILE A 524 -8.22 -15.78 -17.00
CA ILE A 524 -8.31 -15.31 -18.40
C ILE A 524 -9.76 -14.91 -18.71
N PRO A 525 -10.01 -13.69 -19.25
CA PRO A 525 -11.37 -13.18 -19.49
C PRO A 525 -12.16 -13.98 -20.52
N TYR A 526 -11.52 -14.39 -21.62
CA TYR A 526 -12.15 -15.14 -22.70
C TYR A 526 -11.43 -16.45 -23.01
N MET A 527 -12.21 -17.47 -23.35
CA MET A 527 -11.72 -18.74 -23.88
C MET A 527 -12.43 -18.99 -25.21
N VAL A 528 -11.67 -19.36 -26.24
CA VAL A 528 -12.15 -19.75 -27.56
C VAL A 528 -11.91 -21.24 -27.72
N VAL A 529 -12.98 -22.01 -27.66
CA VAL A 529 -12.94 -23.47 -27.78
C VAL A 529 -13.17 -23.86 -29.25
N ILE A 530 -12.23 -24.61 -29.80
CA ILE A 530 -12.21 -24.99 -31.23
C ILE A 530 -12.28 -26.52 -31.36
N GLY A 531 -13.36 -27.00 -31.95
CA GLY A 531 -13.54 -28.39 -32.34
C GLY A 531 -13.79 -28.54 -33.86
N GLU A 532 -13.94 -29.77 -34.33
CA GLU A 532 -14.22 -30.07 -35.73
C GLU A 532 -15.50 -29.37 -36.25
N LYS A 533 -16.49 -29.13 -35.37
CA LYS A 533 -17.73 -28.42 -35.70
C LYS A 533 -17.48 -26.94 -36.00
N GLU A 534 -16.68 -26.28 -35.15
CA GLU A 534 -16.32 -24.88 -35.34
C GLU A 534 -15.51 -24.68 -36.61
N GLU A 535 -14.54 -25.55 -36.87
CA GLU A 535 -13.75 -25.56 -38.10
C GLU A 535 -14.62 -25.71 -39.34
N SER A 536 -15.56 -26.71 -39.34
CA SER A 536 -16.38 -27.00 -40.51
C SER A 536 -17.31 -25.85 -40.93
N ILE A 537 -17.67 -24.95 -40.01
CA ILE A 537 -18.57 -23.81 -40.28
C ILE A 537 -17.82 -22.46 -40.21
N GLY A 538 -16.49 -22.46 -40.02
CA GLY A 538 -15.69 -21.24 -39.95
C GLY A 538 -16.04 -20.30 -38.77
N MET A 539 -16.50 -20.85 -37.63
CA MET A 539 -16.91 -20.09 -36.43
C MET A 539 -16.02 -20.41 -35.25
N VAL A 540 -16.18 -19.66 -34.16
CA VAL A 540 -15.52 -19.88 -32.89
C VAL A 540 -16.56 -20.04 -31.77
N SER A 541 -16.36 -20.96 -30.83
CA SER A 541 -17.18 -21.13 -29.66
C SER A 541 -16.55 -20.36 -28.50
N VAL A 542 -17.21 -19.33 -28.00
CA VAL A 542 -16.64 -18.37 -27.05
C VAL A 542 -17.25 -18.56 -25.66
N ARG A 543 -16.39 -18.60 -24.66
CA ARG A 543 -16.75 -18.57 -23.24
C ARG A 543 -16.17 -17.30 -22.61
N SER A 544 -17.00 -16.59 -21.89
CA SER A 544 -16.60 -15.46 -21.04
C SER A 544 -16.52 -15.88 -19.60
N LYS A 545 -15.51 -15.44 -18.88
CA LYS A 545 -15.42 -15.65 -17.44
C LYS A 545 -16.62 -15.04 -16.69
N ALA A 546 -17.13 -13.89 -17.14
CA ALA A 546 -18.23 -13.19 -16.49
C ALA A 546 -19.61 -13.78 -16.84
N GLN A 547 -19.80 -14.24 -18.09
CA GLN A 547 -21.12 -14.63 -18.62
C GLN A 547 -21.26 -16.15 -18.88
N GLY A 548 -20.19 -16.92 -18.71
CA GLY A 548 -20.17 -18.34 -19.06
C GLY A 548 -20.07 -18.59 -20.56
N ASP A 549 -20.80 -19.58 -21.07
CA ASP A 549 -20.85 -19.88 -22.51
C ASP A 549 -21.71 -18.84 -23.23
N ILE A 550 -21.09 -18.06 -24.13
CA ILE A 550 -21.78 -17.03 -24.93
C ILE A 550 -22.08 -17.49 -26.35
N GLY A 551 -21.81 -18.75 -26.66
CA GLY A 551 -22.18 -19.39 -27.90
C GLY A 551 -21.15 -19.25 -29.01
N ARG A 552 -21.60 -19.56 -30.22
CA ARG A 552 -20.78 -19.51 -31.46
C ARG A 552 -20.97 -18.18 -32.17
N MET A 553 -19.86 -17.64 -32.69
CA MET A 553 -19.87 -16.41 -33.48
C MET A 553 -18.77 -16.46 -34.56
N LYS A 554 -18.83 -15.54 -35.52
CA LYS A 554 -17.75 -15.37 -36.48
C LYS A 554 -16.51 -14.80 -35.80
N LEU A 555 -15.33 -15.21 -36.24
CA LEU A 555 -14.07 -14.73 -35.67
C LEU A 555 -13.94 -13.21 -35.74
N GLY A 556 -14.35 -12.58 -36.84
CA GLY A 556 -14.34 -11.12 -36.98
C GLY A 556 -15.21 -10.42 -35.92
N GLU A 557 -16.44 -10.92 -35.70
CA GLU A 557 -17.35 -10.37 -34.66
C GLU A 557 -16.73 -10.47 -33.25
N PHE A 558 -16.00 -11.54 -32.96
CA PHE A 558 -15.30 -11.70 -31.68
C PHE A 558 -14.12 -10.75 -31.55
N ILE A 559 -13.34 -10.54 -32.63
CA ILE A 559 -12.24 -9.56 -32.63
C ILE A 559 -12.78 -8.15 -32.39
N ASP A 560 -13.84 -7.75 -33.09
CA ASP A 560 -14.46 -6.43 -32.94
C ASP A 560 -14.96 -6.21 -31.51
N ARG A 561 -15.59 -7.22 -30.93
CA ARG A 561 -16.04 -7.21 -29.53
C ARG A 561 -14.88 -6.98 -28.54
N ILE A 562 -13.79 -7.74 -28.67
CA ILE A 562 -12.62 -7.57 -27.79
C ILE A 562 -12.02 -6.18 -27.91
N LYS A 563 -11.90 -5.66 -29.14
CA LYS A 563 -11.37 -4.32 -29.39
C LYS A 563 -12.26 -3.25 -28.76
N GLU A 564 -13.57 -3.32 -28.98
CA GLU A 564 -14.53 -2.37 -28.42
C GLU A 564 -14.52 -2.37 -26.87
N GLU A 565 -14.53 -3.56 -26.24
CA GLU A 565 -14.46 -3.67 -24.78
C GLU A 565 -13.13 -3.15 -24.21
N THR A 566 -12.03 -3.38 -24.94
CA THR A 566 -10.69 -2.89 -24.56
C THR A 566 -10.60 -1.38 -24.68
N GLU A 567 -11.08 -0.77 -25.77
CA GLU A 567 -11.07 0.67 -26.00
C GLU A 567 -11.97 1.42 -25.03
N LYS A 568 -13.15 0.90 -24.77
CA LYS A 568 -14.11 1.48 -23.82
C LYS A 568 -13.70 1.27 -22.35
N LYS A 569 -12.65 0.50 -22.10
CA LYS A 569 -12.19 0.10 -20.76
C LYS A 569 -13.34 -0.42 -19.89
N VAL A 570 -14.15 -1.29 -20.49
CA VAL A 570 -15.29 -1.92 -19.78
C VAL A 570 -14.76 -2.67 -18.55
N ARG A 571 -15.40 -2.42 -17.40
CA ARG A 571 -15.06 -3.01 -16.07
C ARG A 571 -15.69 -4.38 -15.87
#